data_454fab8bbb07dc7144a000f9809166da
#
_entry.id   454fab8bbb07dc7144a000f9809166da
#
_cell.length_a   1.000
_cell.length_b   1.000
_cell.length_c   1.000
_cell.angle_alpha   90.00
_cell.angle_beta   90.00
_cell.angle_gamma   90.00
#
_symmetry.space_group_name_H-M   'P 1'
#
loop_
_entity.id
_entity.type
_entity.pdbx_description
1 polymer ?
#
loop_
_entity_poly.entity_id
_entity_poly.type
_entity_poly.pdbx_seq_one_letter_code
_entity_poly.pdbx_strand_id
1 'polypeptide(L)'
;VFRSLVAIEPGPRLAHPHASIGDGEAPWSKALELLATERRKLPLDGMVICIAAQSLREPDSAVAVHADRLHRLADEATRRLQLQLPVYVVVTGLEALPGHAAFRSTLPASVFRRVLGWRRPAVIEDGALDARVEAQADGVTERLLATAQAVLAVERDPRRRREAFAFLQSLYGLERGLHSFLERLHANEAHAERRLHWQGVYVTGGSRNDAPSGDFVDDLFNRFLPADRVLARRVAPKE
;
A
#
# COMPACT_ATOMS: atom_id res chain seq x y z
N VAL A 1 -11.58 13.72 6.81
CA VAL A 1 -12.76 13.33 6.01
C VAL A 1 -12.47 13.72 4.58
N PHE A 2 -12.39 12.74 3.69
CA PHE A 2 -12.18 12.99 2.26
C PHE A 2 -13.50 13.47 1.64
N ARG A 3 -13.45 14.54 0.85
CA ARG A 3 -14.68 15.16 0.28
C ARG A 3 -15.35 14.32 -0.81
N SER A 4 -14.61 13.37 -1.42
CA SER A 4 -15.04 12.62 -2.60
C SER A 4 -14.89 11.11 -2.47
N LEU A 5 -14.56 10.59 -1.29
CA LEU A 5 -14.24 9.18 -1.09
C LEU A 5 -14.82 8.68 0.24
N VAL A 6 -15.42 7.49 0.22
CA VAL A 6 -15.80 6.73 1.40
C VAL A 6 -14.88 5.52 1.50
N ALA A 7 -14.09 5.42 2.57
CA ALA A 7 -13.26 4.27 2.84
C ALA A 7 -13.98 3.31 3.79
N ILE A 8 -13.94 2.02 3.47
CA ILE A 8 -14.40 0.93 4.34
C ILE A 8 -13.17 0.16 4.76
N GLU A 9 -12.82 0.25 6.02
CA GLU A 9 -11.71 -0.49 6.60
C GLU A 9 -12.24 -1.73 7.34
N PRO A 10 -11.89 -2.95 6.89
CA PRO A 10 -12.18 -4.16 7.63
C PRO A 10 -11.42 -4.14 8.96
N GLY A 11 -12.08 -4.48 10.06
CA GLY A 11 -11.46 -4.48 11.39
C GLY A 11 -10.20 -5.36 11.44
N PRO A 12 -9.28 -5.09 12.39
CA PRO A 12 -7.96 -5.73 12.46
C PRO A 12 -8.03 -7.27 12.58
N ARG A 13 -9.11 -7.84 13.12
CA ARG A 13 -9.29 -9.29 13.19
C ARG A 13 -9.37 -9.96 11.81
N LEU A 14 -9.82 -9.24 10.79
CA LEU A 14 -9.83 -9.72 9.39
C LEU A 14 -8.47 -9.60 8.72
N ALA A 15 -7.67 -8.62 9.14
CA ALA A 15 -6.37 -8.30 8.55
C ALA A 15 -5.19 -8.98 9.26
N HIS A 16 -5.33 -9.52 10.48
CA HIS A 16 -4.23 -10.11 11.25
C HIS A 16 -4.04 -11.61 10.99
N PRO A 17 -2.77 -12.09 10.87
CA PRO A 17 -2.45 -13.50 10.58
C PRO A 17 -2.81 -14.48 11.71
N HIS A 18 -3.06 -13.99 12.92
CA HIS A 18 -3.42 -14.82 14.09
C HIS A 18 -4.94 -15.03 14.27
N ALA A 19 -5.78 -14.37 13.45
CA ALA A 19 -7.18 -14.74 13.40
C ALA A 19 -7.27 -16.13 12.76
N SER A 20 -7.77 -17.12 13.49
CA SER A 20 -8.01 -18.47 12.97
C SER A 20 -8.80 -18.39 11.67
N ILE A 21 -8.36 -19.15 10.67
CA ILE A 21 -8.92 -19.14 9.32
C ILE A 21 -10.45 -19.33 9.33
N GLY A 22 -10.99 -20.05 10.32
CA GLY A 22 -12.43 -20.29 10.46
C GLY A 22 -13.26 -19.06 10.86
N ASP A 23 -12.73 -18.21 11.74
CA ASP A 23 -13.50 -17.08 12.31
C ASP A 23 -13.34 -15.78 11.49
N GLY A 24 -12.29 -15.65 10.68
CA GLY A 24 -12.00 -14.44 9.92
C GLY A 24 -12.64 -14.39 8.52
N GLU A 25 -12.88 -15.56 7.90
CA GLU A 25 -13.46 -15.61 6.55
C GLU A 25 -14.97 -15.31 6.55
N ALA A 26 -15.70 -15.80 7.52
CA ALA A 26 -17.15 -15.58 7.57
C ALA A 26 -17.54 -14.09 7.68
N PRO A 27 -16.95 -13.26 8.54
CA PRO A 27 -17.25 -11.83 8.59
C PRO A 27 -16.85 -11.08 7.30
N TRP A 28 -15.72 -11.43 6.67
CA TRP A 28 -15.31 -10.84 5.40
C TRP A 28 -16.28 -11.15 4.28
N SER A 29 -16.61 -12.41 4.10
CA SER A 29 -17.59 -12.88 3.12
C SER A 29 -18.94 -12.19 3.30
N LYS A 30 -19.39 -12.04 4.54
CA LYS A 30 -20.65 -11.35 4.86
C LYS A 30 -20.60 -9.86 4.53
N ALA A 31 -19.49 -9.20 4.80
CA ALA A 31 -19.29 -7.80 4.42
C ALA A 31 -19.38 -7.61 2.88
N LEU A 32 -18.77 -8.51 2.12
CA LEU A 32 -18.86 -8.48 0.65
C LEU A 32 -20.27 -8.70 0.13
N GLU A 33 -21.04 -9.62 0.74
CA GLU A 33 -22.46 -9.83 0.40
C GLU A 33 -23.30 -8.59 0.65
N LEU A 34 -23.11 -7.94 1.81
CA LEU A 34 -23.79 -6.68 2.12
C LEU A 34 -23.45 -5.59 1.11
N LEU A 35 -22.18 -5.42 0.78
CA LEU A 35 -21.75 -4.47 -0.25
C LEU A 35 -22.40 -4.75 -1.60
N ALA A 36 -22.45 -6.01 -2.02
CA ALA A 36 -23.08 -6.41 -3.28
C ALA A 36 -24.59 -6.09 -3.30
N THR A 37 -25.26 -6.23 -2.15
CA THR A 37 -26.70 -5.99 -2.01
C THR A 37 -27.02 -4.50 -2.01
N GLU A 38 -26.28 -3.71 -1.21
CA GLU A 38 -26.52 -2.28 -1.02
C GLU A 38 -26.04 -1.43 -2.21
N ARG A 39 -24.95 -1.82 -2.87
CA ARG A 39 -24.36 -1.10 -4.00
C ARG A 39 -24.33 -1.94 -5.27
N ARG A 40 -25.51 -2.27 -5.79
CA ARG A 40 -25.68 -3.22 -6.90
C ARG A 40 -24.93 -2.90 -8.19
N LYS A 41 -24.71 -1.62 -8.53
CA LYS A 41 -24.06 -1.24 -9.80
C LYS A 41 -22.53 -1.41 -9.72
N LEU A 42 -21.89 -0.83 -8.74
CA LEU A 42 -20.45 -0.88 -8.52
C LEU A 42 -20.16 -0.84 -7.01
N PRO A 43 -20.06 -2.00 -6.37
CA PRO A 43 -19.86 -2.10 -4.92
C PRO A 43 -18.60 -1.41 -4.42
N LEU A 44 -17.50 -1.50 -5.17
CA LEU A 44 -16.21 -0.88 -4.87
C LEU A 44 -15.67 -0.15 -6.10
N ASP A 45 -15.04 1.00 -5.89
CA ASP A 45 -14.36 1.79 -6.93
C ASP A 45 -12.85 1.52 -6.97
N GLY A 46 -12.29 0.87 -5.97
CA GLY A 46 -10.89 0.52 -5.85
C GLY A 46 -10.56 -0.16 -4.53
N MET A 47 -9.33 -0.61 -4.39
CA MET A 47 -8.84 -1.29 -3.19
C MET A 47 -7.48 -0.76 -2.77
N VAL A 48 -7.29 -0.59 -1.45
CA VAL A 48 -5.99 -0.23 -0.86
C VAL A 48 -5.55 -1.37 0.06
N ILE A 49 -4.40 -1.94 -0.22
CA ILE A 49 -3.75 -2.97 0.58
C ILE A 49 -2.72 -2.28 1.46
N CYS A 50 -2.90 -2.35 2.77
CA CYS A 50 -1.99 -1.75 3.73
C CYS A 50 -1.06 -2.81 4.35
N ILE A 51 0.23 -2.51 4.43
CA ILE A 51 1.25 -3.30 5.13
C ILE A 51 2.10 -2.39 6.02
N ALA A 52 2.33 -2.80 7.26
CA ALA A 52 3.18 -2.02 8.16
C ALA A 52 4.66 -2.10 7.73
N ALA A 53 5.37 -0.98 7.76
CA ALA A 53 6.81 -0.94 7.50
C ALA A 53 7.60 -1.90 8.40
N GLN A 54 7.13 -2.09 9.63
CA GLN A 54 7.75 -3.03 10.56
C GLN A 54 7.59 -4.49 10.10
N SER A 55 6.44 -4.86 9.53
CA SER A 55 6.20 -6.21 9.01
C SER A 55 7.07 -6.53 7.80
N LEU A 56 7.45 -5.53 6.99
CA LEU A 56 8.39 -5.72 5.88
C LEU A 56 9.84 -6.00 6.34
N ARG A 57 10.14 -5.79 7.62
CA ARG A 57 11.46 -6.09 8.22
C ARG A 57 11.51 -7.45 8.92
N GLU A 58 10.43 -8.16 8.92
CA GLU A 58 10.35 -9.52 9.41
C GLU A 58 11.06 -10.51 8.44
N PRO A 59 11.31 -11.75 8.86
CA PRO A 59 11.84 -12.77 7.96
C PRO A 59 10.96 -12.97 6.72
N ASP A 60 11.56 -13.29 5.57
CA ASP A 60 10.87 -13.43 4.29
C ASP A 60 9.65 -14.38 4.36
N SER A 61 9.73 -15.44 5.18
CA SER A 61 8.61 -16.36 5.40
C SER A 61 7.39 -15.69 6.04
N ALA A 62 7.59 -14.77 6.98
CA ALA A 62 6.52 -14.02 7.61
C ALA A 62 5.93 -12.98 6.63
N VAL A 63 6.79 -12.29 5.88
CA VAL A 63 6.39 -11.36 4.82
C VAL A 63 5.53 -12.07 3.78
N ALA A 64 5.92 -13.29 3.36
CA ALA A 64 5.16 -14.11 2.41
C ALA A 64 3.77 -14.47 2.94
N VAL A 65 3.65 -14.83 4.22
CA VAL A 65 2.35 -15.12 4.85
C VAL A 65 1.42 -13.91 4.82
N HIS A 66 1.95 -12.71 5.10
CA HIS A 66 1.19 -11.47 4.98
C HIS A 66 0.72 -11.20 3.55
N ALA A 67 1.61 -11.36 2.58
CA ALA A 67 1.30 -11.16 1.16
C ALA A 67 0.22 -12.13 0.67
N ASP A 68 0.37 -13.43 0.94
CA ASP A 68 -0.59 -14.47 0.55
C ASP A 68 -1.98 -14.22 1.13
N ARG A 69 -2.05 -13.78 2.38
CA ARG A 69 -3.31 -13.48 3.03
C ARG A 69 -4.00 -12.28 2.38
N LEU A 70 -3.27 -11.17 2.20
CA LEU A 70 -3.83 -9.96 1.61
C LEU A 70 -4.25 -10.19 0.16
N HIS A 71 -3.47 -10.97 -0.59
CA HIS A 71 -3.84 -11.40 -1.94
C HIS A 71 -5.16 -12.19 -1.94
N ARG A 72 -5.31 -13.20 -1.05
CA ARG A 72 -6.55 -13.99 -0.97
C ARG A 72 -7.79 -13.14 -0.67
N LEU A 73 -7.68 -12.19 0.26
CA LEU A 73 -8.78 -11.28 0.59
C LEU A 73 -9.16 -10.40 -0.61
N ALA A 74 -8.16 -9.89 -1.33
CA ALA A 74 -8.36 -9.07 -2.51
C ALA A 74 -8.98 -9.88 -3.67
N ASP A 75 -8.48 -11.08 -3.91
CA ASP A 75 -9.00 -11.99 -4.93
C ASP A 75 -10.43 -12.45 -4.60
N GLU A 76 -10.72 -12.78 -3.35
CA GLU A 76 -12.09 -13.11 -2.92
C GLU A 76 -13.05 -11.94 -3.15
N ALA A 77 -12.64 -10.71 -2.82
CA ALA A 77 -13.46 -9.53 -3.05
C ALA A 77 -13.79 -9.35 -4.53
N THR A 78 -12.77 -9.42 -5.41
CA THR A 78 -13.00 -9.26 -6.85
C THR A 78 -13.82 -10.38 -7.46
N ARG A 79 -13.65 -11.63 -7.00
CA ARG A 79 -14.44 -12.77 -7.47
C ARG A 79 -15.89 -12.68 -7.01
N ARG A 80 -16.16 -12.46 -5.71
CA ARG A 80 -17.53 -12.40 -5.18
C ARG A 80 -18.32 -11.21 -5.73
N LEU A 81 -17.67 -10.06 -5.86
CA LEU A 81 -18.30 -8.86 -6.39
C LEU A 81 -18.31 -8.82 -7.93
N GLN A 82 -17.63 -9.76 -8.59
CA GLN A 82 -17.45 -9.81 -10.05
C GLN A 82 -16.92 -8.49 -10.60
N LEU A 83 -15.84 -7.99 -9.98
CA LEU A 83 -15.22 -6.71 -10.30
C LEU A 83 -13.79 -6.90 -10.76
N GLN A 84 -13.38 -5.99 -11.63
CA GLN A 84 -12.01 -5.65 -11.90
C GLN A 84 -11.73 -4.31 -11.21
N LEU A 85 -10.71 -4.24 -10.36
CA LEU A 85 -10.48 -3.09 -9.48
C LEU A 85 -9.07 -2.53 -9.63
N PRO A 86 -8.90 -1.19 -9.63
CA PRO A 86 -7.61 -0.59 -9.38
C PRO A 86 -7.19 -0.87 -7.93
N VAL A 87 -5.95 -1.34 -7.77
CA VAL A 87 -5.38 -1.74 -6.48
C VAL A 87 -4.11 -0.94 -6.20
N TYR A 88 -3.98 -0.53 -4.96
CA TYR A 88 -2.84 0.22 -4.45
C TYR A 88 -2.26 -0.49 -3.24
N VAL A 89 -0.94 -0.47 -3.12
CA VAL A 89 -0.24 -0.89 -1.91
C VAL A 89 0.20 0.35 -1.14
N VAL A 90 -0.03 0.38 0.15
CA VAL A 90 0.42 1.45 1.04
C VAL A 90 1.22 0.86 2.20
N VAL A 91 2.51 1.19 2.24
CA VAL A 91 3.36 0.88 3.38
C VAL A 91 3.10 1.92 4.45
N THR A 92 2.57 1.48 5.59
CA THR A 92 2.17 2.35 6.71
C THR A 92 3.18 2.30 7.85
N GLY A 93 3.12 3.26 8.77
CA GLY A 93 3.88 3.18 10.01
C GLY A 93 5.35 3.54 9.89
N LEU A 94 5.75 4.41 8.94
CA LEU A 94 7.13 4.91 8.86
C LEU A 94 7.59 5.59 10.16
N GLU A 95 6.66 6.16 10.94
CA GLU A 95 6.92 6.78 12.25
C GLU A 95 7.43 5.80 13.30
N ALA A 96 7.23 4.49 13.10
CA ALA A 96 7.80 3.46 13.96
C ALA A 96 9.29 3.19 13.68
N LEU A 97 9.81 3.64 12.54
CA LEU A 97 11.20 3.42 12.17
C LEU A 97 12.13 4.37 12.92
N PRO A 98 13.32 3.90 13.34
CA PRO A 98 14.34 4.73 13.96
C PRO A 98 14.66 5.97 13.11
N GLY A 99 14.71 7.14 13.75
CA GLY A 99 15.09 8.38 13.11
C GLY A 99 14.04 9.08 12.25
N HIS A 100 12.84 8.50 12.07
CA HIS A 100 11.75 9.11 11.31
C HIS A 100 11.40 10.53 11.81
N ALA A 101 11.38 10.76 13.12
CA ALA A 101 11.05 12.07 13.68
C ALA A 101 12.03 13.18 13.24
N ALA A 102 13.33 12.88 13.20
CA ALA A 102 14.35 13.80 12.70
C ALA A 102 14.21 14.04 11.19
N PHE A 103 14.00 12.97 10.42
CA PHE A 103 13.71 13.07 8.99
C PHE A 103 12.49 13.96 8.74
N ARG A 104 11.39 13.70 9.42
CA ARG A 104 10.14 14.45 9.26
C ARG A 104 10.29 15.92 9.61
N SER A 105 10.97 16.24 10.73
CA SER A 105 11.13 17.63 11.20
C SER A 105 11.95 18.51 10.28
N THR A 106 12.74 17.95 9.38
CA THR A 106 13.57 18.69 8.41
C THR A 106 12.83 18.94 7.09
N LEU A 107 11.74 18.21 6.83
CA LEU A 107 11.00 18.34 5.58
C LEU A 107 10.01 19.52 5.61
N PRO A 108 9.90 20.27 4.51
CA PRO A 108 8.87 21.31 4.37
C PRO A 108 7.45 20.73 4.41
N ALA A 109 6.49 21.47 4.99
CA ALA A 109 5.10 21.04 5.08
C ALA A 109 4.46 20.70 3.71
N SER A 110 4.90 21.36 2.63
CA SER A 110 4.42 21.08 1.28
C SER A 110 4.80 19.69 0.76
N VAL A 111 5.85 19.06 1.31
CA VAL A 111 6.29 17.72 0.91
C VAL A 111 5.36 16.65 1.47
N PHE A 112 4.80 16.85 2.67
CA PHE A 112 3.90 15.88 3.30
C PHE A 112 2.58 15.67 2.57
N ARG A 113 2.16 16.63 1.76
CA ARG A 113 0.93 16.53 0.96
C ARG A 113 1.13 15.73 -0.32
N ARG A 114 2.35 15.64 -0.81
CA ARG A 114 2.67 14.90 -2.02
C ARG A 114 2.82 13.43 -1.72
N VAL A 115 2.37 12.58 -2.63
CA VAL A 115 2.61 11.14 -2.50
C VAL A 115 4.10 10.82 -2.61
N LEU A 116 4.54 9.92 -1.76
CA LEU A 116 5.86 9.32 -1.80
C LEU A 116 5.71 7.85 -2.17
N GLY A 117 6.25 7.47 -3.31
CA GLY A 117 6.10 6.10 -3.83
C GLY A 117 6.16 6.03 -5.34
N TRP A 118 5.76 4.91 -5.87
CA TRP A 118 5.71 4.61 -7.31
C TRP A 118 4.26 4.58 -7.81
N ARG A 119 4.02 5.13 -8.98
CA ARG A 119 2.74 5.05 -9.68
C ARG A 119 2.95 4.40 -11.05
N ARG A 120 2.02 3.54 -11.43
CA ARG A 120 2.01 2.92 -12.76
C ARG A 120 1.98 4.01 -13.85
N PRO A 121 2.92 4.03 -14.79
CA PRO A 121 2.85 4.90 -15.96
C PRO A 121 1.63 4.57 -16.81
N ALA A 122 1.08 5.59 -17.51
CA ALA A 122 -0.10 5.42 -18.37
C ALA A 122 0.17 4.46 -19.55
N VAL A 123 1.41 4.38 -20.00
CA VAL A 123 1.85 3.48 -21.07
C VAL A 123 2.84 2.51 -20.45
N ILE A 124 2.40 1.28 -20.19
CA ILE A 124 3.28 0.16 -19.84
C ILE A 124 3.05 -0.92 -20.88
N GLU A 125 4.11 -1.34 -21.54
CA GLU A 125 4.17 -2.64 -22.18
C GLU A 125 4.04 -3.72 -21.07
N ASP A 126 3.23 -4.75 -21.32
CA ASP A 126 3.07 -5.89 -20.41
C ASP A 126 4.41 -6.65 -20.33
N GLY A 127 5.30 -6.16 -19.47
CA GLY A 127 6.58 -6.80 -19.18
C GLY A 127 6.43 -8.04 -18.29
N ALA A 128 7.51 -8.81 -18.19
CA ALA A 128 7.59 -9.94 -17.26
C ALA A 128 7.23 -9.51 -15.83
N LEU A 129 6.68 -10.43 -15.05
CA LEU A 129 6.27 -10.16 -13.67
C LEU A 129 7.41 -9.58 -12.84
N ASP A 130 8.59 -10.18 -12.93
CA ASP A 130 9.78 -9.76 -12.18
C ASP A 130 10.18 -8.32 -12.49
N ALA A 131 10.18 -7.91 -13.75
CA ALA A 131 10.49 -6.54 -14.16
C ALA A 131 9.45 -5.53 -13.63
N ARG A 132 8.19 -5.93 -13.50
CA ARG A 132 7.14 -5.07 -12.91
C ARG A 132 7.32 -4.91 -11.40
N VAL A 133 7.64 -5.99 -10.69
CA VAL A 133 7.91 -5.98 -9.24
C VAL A 133 9.13 -5.13 -8.95
N GLU A 134 10.22 -5.34 -9.69
CA GLU A 134 11.45 -4.57 -9.58
C GLU A 134 11.19 -3.07 -9.77
N ALA A 135 10.53 -2.67 -10.86
CA ALA A 135 10.19 -1.28 -11.11
C ALA A 135 9.32 -0.64 -10.00
N GLN A 136 8.46 -1.41 -9.35
CA GLN A 136 7.64 -0.93 -8.24
C GLN A 136 8.47 -0.74 -6.96
N ALA A 137 9.25 -1.74 -6.58
CA ALA A 137 10.08 -1.72 -5.38
C ALA A 137 11.16 -0.63 -5.48
N ASP A 138 11.90 -0.62 -6.58
CA ASP A 138 12.96 0.36 -6.84
C ASP A 138 12.41 1.77 -6.91
N GLY A 139 11.31 1.98 -7.63
CA GLY A 139 10.69 3.30 -7.76
C GLY A 139 10.19 3.88 -6.44
N VAL A 140 9.83 3.05 -5.46
CA VAL A 140 9.52 3.49 -4.09
C VAL A 140 10.81 3.79 -3.33
N THR A 141 11.74 2.86 -3.35
CA THR A 141 12.99 2.91 -2.57
C THR A 141 13.86 4.07 -3.01
N GLU A 142 14.07 4.27 -4.31
CA GLU A 142 14.84 5.39 -4.85
C GLU A 142 14.30 6.75 -4.39
N ARG A 143 12.99 6.94 -4.42
CA ARG A 143 12.37 8.20 -3.98
C ARG A 143 12.51 8.44 -2.48
N LEU A 144 12.36 7.38 -1.68
CA LEU A 144 12.57 7.44 -0.24
C LEU A 144 14.03 7.78 0.09
N LEU A 145 14.97 7.08 -0.55
CA LEU A 145 16.39 7.27 -0.35
C LEU A 145 16.84 8.67 -0.80
N ALA A 146 16.38 9.13 -1.96
CA ALA A 146 16.67 10.48 -2.45
C ALA A 146 16.16 11.55 -1.49
N THR A 147 14.96 11.37 -0.94
CA THR A 147 14.38 12.30 0.05
C THR A 147 15.16 12.29 1.35
N ALA A 148 15.57 11.11 1.85
CA ALA A 148 16.35 10.98 3.06
C ALA A 148 17.78 11.55 2.90
N GLN A 149 18.41 11.37 1.74
CA GLN A 149 19.69 11.95 1.39
C GLN A 149 19.62 13.48 1.32
N ALA A 150 18.55 14.02 0.74
CA ALA A 150 18.33 15.48 0.71
C ALA A 150 18.21 16.06 2.13
N VAL A 151 17.53 15.37 3.04
CA VAL A 151 17.46 15.74 4.46
C VAL A 151 18.85 15.74 5.09
N LEU A 152 19.66 14.68 4.87
CA LEU A 152 21.01 14.59 5.39
C LEU A 152 21.95 15.70 4.86
N ALA A 153 21.72 16.15 3.62
CA ALA A 153 22.53 17.22 3.02
C ALA A 153 22.29 18.59 3.67
N VAL A 154 21.06 18.85 4.16
CA VAL A 154 20.69 20.16 4.73
C VAL A 154 20.74 20.19 6.26
N GLU A 155 20.64 19.05 6.94
CA GLU A 155 20.66 18.97 8.41
C GLU A 155 22.06 19.27 8.95
N ARG A 156 22.14 20.31 9.79
CA ARG A 156 23.40 20.81 10.36
C ARG A 156 23.64 20.32 11.79
N ASP A 157 22.58 19.99 12.53
CA ASP A 157 22.73 19.46 13.89
C ASP A 157 23.29 18.02 13.84
N PRO A 158 24.46 17.76 14.47
CA PRO A 158 25.08 16.45 14.43
C PRO A 158 24.24 15.33 15.08
N ARG A 159 23.36 15.66 16.03
CA ARG A 159 22.46 14.68 16.66
C ARG A 159 21.33 14.31 15.69
N ARG A 160 20.63 15.31 15.16
CA ARG A 160 19.56 15.10 14.16
C ARG A 160 20.08 14.43 12.90
N ARG A 161 21.29 14.77 12.47
CA ARG A 161 21.95 14.14 11.32
C ARG A 161 22.19 12.65 11.56
N ARG A 162 22.62 12.23 12.77
CA ARG A 162 22.74 10.82 13.13
C ARG A 162 21.40 10.10 13.14
N GLU A 163 20.37 10.73 13.68
CA GLU A 163 19.02 10.18 13.67
C GLU A 163 18.48 10.04 12.23
N ALA A 164 18.62 11.06 11.39
CA ALA A 164 18.25 11.00 9.98
C ALA A 164 19.01 9.91 9.22
N PHE A 165 20.29 9.67 9.57
CA PHE A 165 21.07 8.57 9.02
C PHE A 165 20.54 7.20 9.49
N ALA A 166 20.12 7.07 10.75
CA ALA A 166 19.47 5.84 11.23
C ALA A 166 18.15 5.55 10.49
N PHE A 167 17.41 6.59 10.12
CA PHE A 167 16.23 6.43 9.27
C PHE A 167 16.62 5.93 7.88
N LEU A 168 17.63 6.51 7.24
CA LEU A 168 18.14 6.05 5.95
C LEU A 168 18.54 4.56 5.98
N GLN A 169 19.27 4.13 7.05
CA GLN A 169 19.60 2.71 7.23
C GLN A 169 18.36 1.83 7.39
N SER A 170 17.31 2.34 8.06
CA SER A 170 16.05 1.63 8.22
C SER A 170 15.33 1.44 6.87
N LEU A 171 15.44 2.40 5.96
CA LEU A 171 14.86 2.33 4.62
C LEU A 171 15.53 1.25 3.75
N TYR A 172 16.86 1.10 3.83
CA TYR A 172 17.53 -0.02 3.15
C TYR A 172 17.05 -1.39 3.65
N GLY A 173 16.69 -1.47 4.95
CA GLY A 173 16.09 -2.69 5.50
C GLY A 173 14.67 -2.97 5.00
N LEU A 174 13.94 -1.96 4.50
CA LEU A 174 12.61 -2.13 3.93
C LEU A 174 12.62 -2.61 2.48
N GLU A 175 13.66 -2.27 1.71
CA GLU A 175 13.76 -2.55 0.29
C GLU A 175 13.56 -4.04 -0.02
N ARG A 176 14.35 -4.89 0.65
CA ARG A 176 14.26 -6.34 0.48
C ARG A 176 12.88 -6.89 0.85
N GLY A 177 12.32 -6.45 1.98
CA GLY A 177 11.01 -6.92 2.41
C GLY A 177 9.88 -6.43 1.51
N LEU A 178 9.99 -5.21 0.97
CA LEU A 178 9.03 -4.69 0.00
C LEU A 178 9.08 -5.49 -1.31
N HIS A 179 10.28 -5.80 -1.80
CA HIS A 179 10.46 -6.64 -2.99
C HIS A 179 9.83 -8.02 -2.79
N SER A 180 10.20 -8.71 -1.72
CA SER A 180 9.64 -10.05 -1.38
C SER A 180 8.11 -10.02 -1.19
N PHE A 181 7.58 -8.96 -0.59
CA PHE A 181 6.14 -8.75 -0.42
C PHE A 181 5.43 -8.59 -1.78
N LEU A 182 5.94 -7.72 -2.65
CA LEU A 182 5.35 -7.46 -3.96
C LEU A 182 5.45 -8.67 -4.87
N GLU A 183 6.61 -9.33 -4.91
CA GLU A 183 6.80 -10.57 -5.66
C GLU A 183 5.74 -11.61 -5.27
N ARG A 184 5.58 -11.85 -3.97
CA ARG A 184 4.61 -12.82 -3.48
C ARG A 184 3.17 -12.39 -3.71
N LEU A 185 2.87 -11.10 -3.55
CA LEU A 185 1.55 -10.53 -3.78
C LEU A 185 1.12 -10.68 -5.26
N HIS A 186 2.08 -10.56 -6.18
CA HIS A 186 1.84 -10.70 -7.62
C HIS A 186 1.97 -12.13 -8.16
N ALA A 187 2.69 -13.04 -7.47
CA ALA A 187 2.96 -14.40 -7.95
C ALA A 187 1.67 -15.20 -8.25
N ASN A 188 0.60 -14.90 -7.55
CA ASN A 188 -0.68 -15.56 -7.72
C ASN A 188 -1.53 -15.02 -8.89
N GLU A 189 -1.07 -13.95 -9.57
CA GLU A 189 -1.78 -13.38 -10.73
C GLU A 189 -1.76 -14.26 -11.98
N ALA A 190 -0.78 -15.16 -12.10
CA ALA A 190 -0.62 -16.02 -13.28
C ALA A 190 -1.82 -16.96 -13.52
N HIS A 191 -2.63 -17.21 -12.48
CA HIS A 191 -3.79 -18.09 -12.49
C HIS A 191 -5.13 -17.35 -12.35
N ALA A 192 -5.12 -16.08 -11.94
CA ALA A 192 -6.31 -15.27 -11.81
C ALA A 192 -6.56 -14.48 -13.09
N GLU A 193 -7.81 -14.39 -13.51
CA GLU A 193 -8.27 -13.57 -14.64
C GLU A 193 -7.99 -12.09 -14.39
N ARG A 194 -6.74 -11.64 -14.29
CA ARG A 194 -6.26 -10.24 -14.14
C ARG A 194 -7.33 -9.25 -13.58
N ARG A 195 -7.94 -9.61 -12.45
CA ARG A 195 -9.01 -8.80 -11.82
C ARG A 195 -8.47 -7.68 -10.96
N LEU A 196 -7.20 -7.80 -10.53
CA LEU A 196 -6.49 -6.81 -9.75
C LEU A 196 -5.62 -5.96 -10.67
N HIS A 197 -5.96 -4.67 -10.79
CA HIS A 197 -5.19 -3.71 -11.57
C HIS A 197 -4.27 -2.91 -10.65
N TRP A 198 -3.02 -3.31 -10.54
CA TRP A 198 -2.02 -2.64 -9.72
C TRP A 198 -1.69 -1.25 -10.27
N GLN A 199 -1.99 -0.20 -9.50
CA GLN A 199 -1.85 1.20 -9.90
C GLN A 199 -0.70 1.92 -9.22
N GLY A 200 -0.26 1.45 -8.06
CA GLY A 200 0.86 2.09 -7.39
C GLY A 200 1.21 1.48 -6.04
N VAL A 201 2.41 1.82 -5.59
CA VAL A 201 2.93 1.49 -4.26
C VAL A 201 3.38 2.78 -3.59
N TYR A 202 2.85 3.06 -2.43
CA TYR A 202 3.09 4.30 -1.70
C TYR A 202 3.51 4.03 -0.27
N VAL A 203 4.09 5.03 0.36
CA VAL A 203 4.47 4.97 1.77
C VAL A 203 3.80 6.10 2.54
N THR A 204 3.50 5.84 3.80
CA THR A 204 2.94 6.84 4.71
C THR A 204 3.53 6.71 6.10
N GLY A 205 3.67 7.85 6.74
CA GLY A 205 4.00 7.98 8.14
C GLY A 205 3.11 9.03 8.78
N GLY A 206 3.35 9.28 10.04
CA GLY A 206 2.62 10.31 10.79
C GLY A 206 3.50 10.88 11.89
N SER A 207 2.95 11.81 12.65
CA SER A 207 3.52 12.22 13.92
C SER A 207 2.86 11.43 15.03
N ARG A 208 3.66 10.95 16.00
CA ARG A 208 3.11 10.27 17.18
C ARG A 208 2.25 11.20 18.06
N ASN A 209 2.44 12.51 17.92
CA ASN A 209 1.86 13.54 18.81
C ASN A 209 0.77 14.39 18.14
N ASP A 210 0.60 14.29 16.83
CA ASP A 210 -0.38 15.08 16.09
C ASP A 210 -1.68 14.27 15.88
N ALA A 211 -2.76 14.99 15.56
CA ALA A 211 -4.00 14.36 15.09
C ALA A 211 -3.70 13.39 13.93
N PRO A 212 -4.48 12.32 13.75
CA PRO A 212 -4.21 11.29 12.76
C PRO A 212 -4.26 11.87 11.34
N SER A 213 -3.14 12.43 10.90
CA SER A 213 -2.89 12.87 9.54
C SER A 213 -1.78 12.01 8.97
N GLY A 214 -2.07 11.26 7.92
CA GLY A 214 -1.04 10.51 7.22
C GLY A 214 -0.21 11.46 6.36
N ASP A 215 1.11 11.48 6.56
CA ASP A 215 2.03 12.16 5.66
C ASP A 215 2.08 11.39 4.33
N PHE A 216 2.27 12.10 3.21
CA PHE A 216 2.49 11.54 1.87
C PHE A 216 1.29 10.81 1.22
N VAL A 217 0.06 11.01 1.70
CA VAL A 217 -1.12 10.32 1.16
C VAL A 217 -2.23 11.26 0.65
N ASP A 218 -2.11 12.55 0.82
CA ASP A 218 -3.14 13.51 0.39
C ASP A 218 -3.48 13.38 -1.10
N ASP A 219 -2.48 13.36 -1.97
CA ASP A 219 -2.68 13.19 -3.41
C ASP A 219 -3.26 11.82 -3.76
N LEU A 220 -2.91 10.76 -3.01
CA LEU A 220 -3.46 9.42 -3.23
C LEU A 220 -4.98 9.44 -3.03
N PHE A 221 -5.44 9.95 -1.89
CA PHE A 221 -6.87 9.90 -1.53
C PHE A 221 -7.70 11.00 -2.19
N ASN A 222 -7.14 12.18 -2.44
CA ASN A 222 -7.88 13.30 -3.00
C ASN A 222 -7.80 13.40 -4.53
N ARG A 223 -6.83 12.76 -5.17
CA ARG A 223 -6.57 12.88 -6.60
C ARG A 223 -6.52 11.53 -7.32
N PHE A 224 -5.68 10.58 -6.88
CA PHE A 224 -5.42 9.37 -7.67
C PHE A 224 -6.56 8.37 -7.55
N LEU A 225 -6.96 7.99 -6.35
CA LEU A 225 -8.09 7.08 -6.16
C LEU A 225 -9.38 7.58 -6.83
N PRO A 226 -9.77 8.87 -6.69
CA PRO A 226 -10.95 9.38 -7.41
C PRO A 226 -10.79 9.38 -8.93
N ALA A 227 -9.60 9.65 -9.46
CA ALA A 227 -9.36 9.65 -10.90
C ALA A 227 -9.41 8.23 -11.49
N ASP A 228 -8.84 7.26 -10.79
CA ASP A 228 -8.72 5.88 -11.25
C ASP A 228 -10.00 5.05 -11.05
N ARG A 229 -11.05 5.60 -10.42
CA ARG A 229 -12.34 4.91 -10.25
C ARG A 229 -12.94 4.43 -11.59
N VAL A 230 -12.60 5.09 -12.68
CA VAL A 230 -13.04 4.72 -14.04
C VAL A 230 -12.46 3.39 -14.51
N LEU A 231 -11.40 2.89 -13.85
CA LEU A 231 -10.80 1.59 -14.10
C LEU A 231 -11.57 0.44 -13.44
N ALA A 232 -12.41 0.76 -12.45
CA ALA A 232 -13.26 -0.22 -11.81
C ALA A 232 -14.42 -0.60 -12.73
N ARG A 233 -14.57 -1.89 -13.03
CA ARG A 233 -15.62 -2.38 -13.92
C ARG A 233 -16.11 -3.75 -13.51
N ARG A 234 -17.34 -4.08 -13.90
CA ARG A 234 -17.86 -5.44 -13.78
C ARG A 234 -17.20 -6.37 -14.79
N VAL A 235 -16.94 -7.57 -14.35
CA VAL A 235 -16.53 -8.68 -15.21
C VAL A 235 -17.78 -9.49 -15.51
N ALA A 236 -18.08 -9.70 -16.79
CA ALA A 236 -19.19 -10.57 -17.16
C ALA A 236 -18.89 -11.99 -16.66
N PRO A 237 -19.90 -12.73 -16.11
CA PRO A 237 -19.73 -14.14 -15.84
C PRO A 237 -19.37 -14.84 -17.17
N LYS A 238 -18.37 -15.72 -17.12
CA LYS A 238 -18.13 -16.64 -18.24
C LYS A 238 -19.29 -17.63 -18.27
N GLU A 239 -20.00 -17.69 -19.40
CA GLU A 239 -20.93 -18.76 -19.73
C GLU A 239 -20.24 -20.13 -19.80
#